data_04740b2a0a8e69b01d22a6db8cefb002
#
_entry.id   04740b2a0a8e69b01d22a6db8cefb002
#
_cell.length_a   1.000
_cell.length_b   1.000
_cell.length_c   1.000
_cell.angle_alpha   90.00
_cell.angle_beta   90.00
_cell.angle_gamma   90.00
#
_symmetry.space_group_name_H-M   'P 1'
#
loop_
_entity.id
_entity.type
_entity.pdbx_description
1 polymer ?
#
loop_
_entity_poly.entity_id
_entity_poly.type
_entity_poly.pdbx_seq_one_letter_code
_entity_poly.pdbx_strand_id
1 'polypeptide(L)'
;SILKDIHSFTYQHLPEGESLWSLSMPCMLDSQDENIPIAQYGRSNLGQFKTLYRKGLAVRYGRRMQTISGVHYNLSFPDELFQALQLQETDLTLKNLNLQDYRSHRYFGLIRNFLRRIPLVLYLLGASPSVCRCFVSGREHNLQELVKGTMYLPHATALRMGNLGYQNSAQRQLGIHYNDLTGYLAGIR
;
A
#
# COMPACT_ATOMS: atom_id res chain seq x y z
N SER A 1 17.60 -18.99 0.49
CA SER A 1 16.68 -18.12 1.27
C SER A 1 15.24 -18.48 0.90
N ILE A 2 14.31 -18.26 1.80
CA ILE A 2 12.88 -18.58 1.59
C ILE A 2 12.34 -18.00 0.28
N LEU A 3 12.67 -16.75 -0.05
CA LEU A 3 12.26 -16.14 -1.32
C LEU A 3 12.81 -16.89 -2.55
N LYS A 4 14.08 -17.32 -2.52
CA LYS A 4 14.66 -18.10 -3.60
C LYS A 4 13.91 -19.43 -3.77
N ASP A 5 13.57 -20.08 -2.66
CA ASP A 5 12.90 -21.38 -2.67
C ASP A 5 11.48 -21.24 -3.22
N ILE A 6 10.74 -20.17 -2.84
CA ILE A 6 9.43 -19.84 -3.39
C ILE A 6 9.52 -19.59 -4.91
N HIS A 7 10.49 -18.79 -5.37
CA HIS A 7 10.68 -18.54 -6.80
C HIS A 7 11.00 -19.84 -7.55
N SER A 8 11.92 -20.66 -7.03
CA SER A 8 12.28 -21.93 -7.66
C SER A 8 11.09 -22.86 -7.76
N PHE A 9 10.30 -22.99 -6.68
CA PHE A 9 9.07 -23.77 -6.67
C PHE A 9 8.08 -23.27 -7.71
N THR A 10 7.85 -21.96 -7.78
CA THR A 10 6.92 -21.38 -8.75
C THR A 10 7.35 -21.65 -10.18
N TYR A 11 8.64 -21.42 -10.51
CA TYR A 11 9.17 -21.70 -11.86
C TYR A 11 9.03 -23.17 -12.26
N GLN A 12 9.22 -24.10 -11.33
CA GLN A 12 9.09 -25.54 -11.59
C GLN A 12 7.66 -25.99 -11.86
N HIS A 13 6.66 -25.19 -11.43
CA HIS A 13 5.24 -25.53 -11.51
C HIS A 13 4.46 -24.63 -12.48
N LEU A 14 5.14 -23.78 -13.25
CA LEU A 14 4.50 -23.02 -14.32
C LEU A 14 4.06 -23.98 -15.42
N PRO A 15 2.82 -23.86 -15.93
CA PRO A 15 2.39 -24.57 -17.12
C PRO A 15 3.27 -24.23 -18.33
N GLU A 16 3.30 -25.13 -19.30
CA GLU A 16 4.00 -24.90 -20.55
C GLU A 16 3.44 -23.64 -21.26
N GLY A 17 4.33 -22.77 -21.73
CA GLY A 17 3.96 -21.50 -22.37
C GLY A 17 3.64 -20.35 -21.41
N GLU A 18 3.63 -20.58 -20.11
CA GLU A 18 3.49 -19.51 -19.12
C GLU A 18 4.83 -18.98 -18.63
N SER A 19 4.86 -17.71 -18.25
CA SER A 19 6.06 -17.05 -17.70
C SER A 19 5.68 -16.13 -16.54
N LEU A 20 6.58 -15.99 -15.57
CA LEU A 20 6.45 -14.99 -14.53
C LEU A 20 6.81 -13.62 -15.09
N TRP A 21 5.87 -12.70 -14.97
CA TRP A 21 6.08 -11.30 -15.30
C TRP A 21 6.78 -10.58 -14.16
N SER A 22 8.00 -10.12 -14.38
CA SER A 22 8.87 -9.57 -13.32
C SER A 22 8.57 -8.13 -12.93
N LEU A 23 7.73 -7.41 -13.71
CA LEU A 23 7.35 -6.04 -13.41
C LEU A 23 6.05 -6.00 -12.60
N SER A 24 5.91 -4.97 -11.76
CA SER A 24 4.73 -4.79 -10.92
C SER A 24 3.47 -4.44 -11.70
N MET A 25 3.61 -3.90 -12.90
CA MET A 25 2.50 -3.48 -13.77
C MET A 25 2.50 -4.35 -15.03
N PRO A 26 1.41 -5.10 -15.33
CA PRO A 26 1.31 -5.84 -16.56
C PRO A 26 1.18 -4.88 -17.75
N CYS A 27 1.66 -5.32 -18.92
CA CYS A 27 1.43 -4.64 -20.19
C CYS A 27 0.37 -5.37 -21.01
N MET A 28 -0.16 -4.70 -22.04
CA MET A 28 -1.07 -5.28 -23.03
C MET A 28 -2.33 -5.90 -22.39
N LEU A 29 -2.90 -5.24 -21.40
CA LEU A 29 -4.22 -5.63 -20.90
C LEU A 29 -5.28 -5.31 -21.94
N ASP A 30 -6.31 -6.16 -22.02
CA ASP A 30 -7.51 -5.94 -22.79
C ASP A 30 -8.08 -4.54 -22.49
N SER A 31 -8.71 -3.94 -23.52
CA SER A 31 -9.36 -2.63 -23.38
C SER A 31 -10.57 -2.66 -22.43
N GLN A 32 -11.18 -3.82 -22.22
CA GLN A 32 -12.38 -4.01 -21.40
C GLN A 32 -12.01 -4.51 -20.01
N ASP A 33 -12.28 -3.71 -18.99
CA ASP A 33 -12.02 -4.07 -17.58
C ASP A 33 -12.81 -5.31 -17.14
N GLU A 34 -13.95 -5.58 -17.75
CA GLU A 34 -14.83 -6.72 -17.48
C GLU A 34 -14.16 -8.06 -17.77
N ASN A 35 -13.22 -8.09 -18.71
CA ASN A 35 -12.47 -9.29 -19.07
C ASN A 35 -11.40 -9.65 -18.04
N ILE A 36 -11.07 -8.75 -17.11
CA ILE A 36 -10.14 -9.03 -16.04
C ILE A 36 -10.87 -9.77 -14.90
N PRO A 37 -10.52 -11.04 -14.62
CA PRO A 37 -11.23 -11.83 -13.61
C PRO A 37 -10.99 -11.28 -12.20
N ILE A 38 -11.99 -11.34 -11.34
CA ILE A 38 -11.84 -11.07 -9.90
C ILE A 38 -11.31 -12.31 -9.22
N ALA A 39 -10.26 -12.15 -8.41
CA ALA A 39 -9.64 -13.24 -7.66
C ALA A 39 -10.66 -13.95 -6.74
N GLN A 40 -10.64 -15.29 -6.78
CA GLN A 40 -11.49 -16.16 -5.98
C GLN A 40 -10.65 -16.86 -4.91
N TYR A 41 -11.14 -16.87 -3.68
CA TYR A 41 -10.39 -17.40 -2.52
C TYR A 41 -11.05 -18.61 -1.87
N GLY A 42 -11.95 -19.26 -2.59
CA GLY A 42 -12.66 -20.46 -2.11
C GLY A 42 -13.95 -20.16 -1.35
N ARG A 43 -14.54 -21.23 -0.78
CA ARG A 43 -15.90 -21.21 -0.21
C ARG A 43 -15.98 -20.93 1.30
N SER A 44 -14.86 -20.86 2.00
CA SER A 44 -14.85 -20.51 3.43
C SER A 44 -15.33 -19.06 3.63
N ASN A 45 -15.83 -18.74 4.82
CA ASN A 45 -16.26 -17.37 5.15
C ASN A 45 -15.14 -16.34 4.89
N LEU A 46 -13.90 -16.67 5.26
CA LEU A 46 -12.74 -15.84 5.00
C LEU A 46 -12.47 -15.69 3.49
N GLY A 47 -12.61 -16.78 2.73
CA GLY A 47 -12.44 -16.76 1.27
C GLY A 47 -13.51 -15.90 0.60
N GLN A 48 -14.77 -16.04 1.01
CA GLN A 48 -15.87 -15.22 0.50
C GLN A 48 -15.67 -13.73 0.85
N PHE A 49 -15.26 -13.42 2.09
CA PHE A 49 -14.95 -12.06 2.51
C PHE A 49 -13.84 -11.43 1.66
N LYS A 50 -12.75 -12.16 1.43
CA LYS A 50 -11.66 -11.70 0.55
C LYS A 50 -12.14 -11.45 -0.89
N THR A 51 -12.96 -12.33 -1.42
CA THR A 51 -13.54 -12.17 -2.77
C THR A 51 -14.46 -10.94 -2.82
N LEU A 52 -15.32 -10.75 -1.81
CA LEU A 52 -16.19 -9.58 -1.70
C LEU A 52 -15.40 -8.28 -1.61
N TYR A 53 -14.34 -8.26 -0.80
CA TYR A 53 -13.42 -7.12 -0.72
C TYR A 53 -12.85 -6.75 -2.10
N ARG A 54 -12.40 -7.74 -2.88
CA ARG A 54 -11.89 -7.51 -4.24
C ARG A 54 -12.96 -6.97 -5.20
N LYS A 55 -14.20 -7.44 -5.08
CA LYS A 55 -15.34 -6.89 -5.81
C LYS A 55 -15.58 -5.42 -5.45
N GLY A 56 -15.52 -5.07 -4.17
CA GLY A 56 -15.62 -3.68 -3.70
C GLY A 56 -14.52 -2.76 -4.25
N LEU A 57 -13.28 -3.25 -4.31
CA LEU A 57 -12.17 -2.53 -4.96
C LEU A 57 -12.41 -2.35 -6.46
N ALA A 58 -12.96 -3.38 -7.14
CA ALA A 58 -13.28 -3.29 -8.56
C ALA A 58 -14.33 -2.22 -8.87
N VAL A 59 -15.36 -2.10 -8.04
CA VAL A 59 -16.38 -1.04 -8.16
C VAL A 59 -15.79 0.35 -7.93
N ARG A 60 -14.90 0.49 -6.93
CA ARG A 60 -14.33 1.80 -6.56
C ARG A 60 -13.22 2.27 -7.48
N TYR A 61 -12.34 1.37 -7.92
CA TYR A 61 -11.10 1.71 -8.60
C TYR A 61 -10.96 1.07 -9.99
N GLY A 62 -11.88 0.20 -10.39
CA GLY A 62 -11.78 -0.63 -11.62
C GLY A 62 -10.97 -1.90 -11.38
N ARG A 63 -11.23 -2.93 -12.21
CA ARG A 63 -10.53 -4.22 -12.10
C ARG A 63 -9.07 -4.12 -12.51
N ARG A 64 -8.75 -3.27 -13.47
CA ARG A 64 -7.41 -3.02 -13.98
C ARG A 64 -6.44 -2.60 -12.89
N MET A 65 -6.86 -1.76 -11.95
CA MET A 65 -6.00 -1.32 -10.84
C MET A 65 -5.55 -2.47 -9.92
N GLN A 66 -6.30 -3.58 -9.89
CA GLN A 66 -5.95 -4.75 -9.09
C GLN A 66 -4.89 -5.65 -9.75
N THR A 67 -4.55 -5.41 -11.02
CA THR A 67 -3.49 -6.14 -11.71
C THR A 67 -2.10 -5.61 -11.40
N ILE A 68 -2.01 -4.44 -10.76
CA ILE A 68 -0.74 -3.87 -10.31
C ILE A 68 -0.34 -4.56 -9.01
N SER A 69 0.86 -5.12 -8.99
CA SER A 69 1.46 -5.74 -7.81
C SER A 69 2.39 -4.76 -7.11
N GLY A 70 2.52 -4.86 -5.80
CA GLY A 70 3.46 -4.06 -5.02
C GLY A 70 4.20 -4.90 -4.00
N VAL A 71 5.33 -4.42 -3.52
CA VAL A 71 6.02 -4.99 -2.37
C VAL A 71 5.51 -4.28 -1.12
N HIS A 72 4.95 -5.05 -0.18
CA HIS A 72 4.52 -4.55 1.11
C HIS A 72 5.53 -5.01 2.17
N TYR A 73 6.03 -4.05 2.92
CA TYR A 73 6.93 -4.31 4.02
C TYR A 73 6.22 -3.99 5.34
N ASN A 74 5.92 -5.03 6.12
CA ASN A 74 5.27 -4.88 7.41
C ASN A 74 6.34 -4.97 8.51
N LEU A 75 6.44 -3.93 9.32
CA LEU A 75 7.37 -3.84 10.42
C LEU A 75 6.62 -3.67 11.74
N SER A 76 6.96 -4.49 12.72
CA SER A 76 6.55 -4.32 14.11
C SER A 76 7.75 -4.51 15.02
N PHE A 77 7.69 -3.92 16.19
CA PHE A 77 8.74 -4.06 17.22
C PHE A 77 8.23 -4.91 18.37
N PRO A 78 9.10 -5.74 18.97
CA PRO A 78 8.74 -6.57 20.10
C PRO A 78 8.54 -5.73 21.38
N ASP A 79 7.80 -6.27 22.34
CA ASP A 79 7.48 -5.56 23.58
C ASP A 79 8.73 -5.25 24.42
N GLU A 80 9.76 -6.07 24.33
CA GLU A 80 11.05 -5.88 25.03
C GLU A 80 11.73 -4.57 24.63
N LEU A 81 11.59 -4.15 23.35
CA LEU A 81 12.09 -2.85 22.90
C LEU A 81 11.38 -1.71 23.63
N PHE A 82 10.04 -1.79 23.73
CA PHE A 82 9.27 -0.73 24.40
C PHE A 82 9.52 -0.70 25.90
N GLN A 83 9.70 -1.85 26.54
CA GLN A 83 10.11 -1.94 27.93
C GLN A 83 11.47 -1.28 28.18
N ALA A 84 12.47 -1.59 27.32
CA ALA A 84 13.79 -1.01 27.42
C ALA A 84 13.77 0.53 27.22
N LEU A 85 12.97 1.02 26.27
CA LEU A 85 12.79 2.45 26.03
C LEU A 85 12.08 3.13 27.20
N GLN A 86 11.06 2.48 27.79
CA GLN A 86 10.31 3.03 28.92
C GLN A 86 11.17 3.14 30.19
N LEU A 87 12.09 2.19 30.41
CA LEU A 87 13.07 2.27 31.52
C LEU A 87 13.96 3.50 31.39
N GLN A 88 14.33 3.90 30.18
CA GLN A 88 15.18 5.07 29.91
C GLN A 88 14.37 6.37 29.75
N GLU A 89 13.04 6.30 29.84
CA GLU A 89 12.19 7.47 29.68
C GLU A 89 12.40 8.48 30.82
N THR A 90 12.55 9.73 30.42
CA THR A 90 12.76 10.86 31.36
C THR A 90 11.48 11.59 31.71
N ASP A 91 10.49 11.52 30.82
CA ASP A 91 9.15 12.05 31.09
C ASP A 91 8.40 11.10 32.03
N LEU A 92 8.17 11.54 33.24
CA LEU A 92 7.50 10.76 34.27
C LEU A 92 6.07 10.38 33.89
N THR A 93 5.39 11.19 33.09
CA THR A 93 4.02 10.88 32.62
C THR A 93 4.03 9.67 31.68
N LEU A 94 5.00 9.59 30.79
CA LEU A 94 5.18 8.47 29.87
C LEU A 94 5.75 7.24 30.57
N LYS A 95 6.70 7.44 31.49
CA LYS A 95 7.33 6.36 32.24
C LYS A 95 6.34 5.56 33.08
N ASN A 96 5.31 6.22 33.62
CA ASN A 96 4.30 5.62 34.48
C ASN A 96 3.11 5.01 33.73
N LEU A 97 3.08 5.09 32.39
CA LEU A 97 2.05 4.41 31.59
C LEU A 97 2.18 2.89 31.71
N ASN A 98 1.07 2.17 31.56
CA ASN A 98 1.17 0.75 31.29
C ASN A 98 1.84 0.52 29.91
N LEU A 99 2.41 -0.66 29.69
CA LEU A 99 3.18 -0.96 28.48
C LEU A 99 2.37 -0.78 27.19
N GLN A 100 1.08 -1.12 27.21
CA GLN A 100 0.20 -0.98 26.03
C GLN A 100 0.04 0.49 25.63
N ASP A 101 -0.20 1.38 26.57
CA ASP A 101 -0.39 2.82 26.31
C ASP A 101 0.94 3.48 25.93
N TYR A 102 2.04 3.08 26.59
CA TYR A 102 3.39 3.53 26.21
C TYR A 102 3.73 3.13 24.78
N ARG A 103 3.49 1.87 24.40
CA ARG A 103 3.69 1.35 23.05
C ARG A 103 2.85 2.12 22.04
N SER A 104 1.57 2.35 22.33
CA SER A 104 0.68 3.14 21.48
C SER A 104 1.22 4.55 21.27
N HIS A 105 1.62 5.23 22.33
CA HIS A 105 2.22 6.56 22.27
C HIS A 105 3.47 6.58 21.36
N ARG A 106 4.38 5.60 21.52
CA ARG A 106 5.60 5.50 20.69
C ARG A 106 5.29 5.23 19.23
N TYR A 107 4.31 4.37 18.92
CA TYR A 107 3.89 4.12 17.53
C TYR A 107 3.26 5.36 16.89
N PHE A 108 2.44 6.13 17.60
CA PHE A 108 1.93 7.40 17.06
C PHE A 108 3.05 8.41 16.82
N GLY A 109 4.06 8.45 17.69
CA GLY A 109 5.27 9.23 17.46
C GLY A 109 6.02 8.79 16.19
N LEU A 110 6.17 7.48 16.00
CA LEU A 110 6.78 6.91 14.79
C LEU A 110 6.00 7.30 13.52
N ILE A 111 4.67 7.17 13.54
CA ILE A 111 3.80 7.55 12.41
C ILE A 111 4.00 9.03 12.06
N ARG A 112 3.94 9.94 13.04
CA ARG A 112 4.16 11.38 12.80
C ARG A 112 5.54 11.67 12.20
N ASN A 113 6.58 11.03 12.71
CA ASN A 113 7.94 11.21 12.22
C ASN A 113 8.11 10.63 10.80
N PHE A 114 7.48 9.49 10.53
CA PHE A 114 7.48 8.89 9.21
C PHE A 114 6.76 9.79 8.19
N LEU A 115 5.58 10.31 8.54
CA LEU A 115 4.81 11.23 7.68
C LEU A 115 5.62 12.48 7.30
N ARG A 116 6.37 13.04 8.25
CA ARG A 116 7.27 14.18 7.97
C ARG A 116 8.39 13.83 7.00
N ARG A 117 8.81 12.57 6.94
CA ARG A 117 9.90 12.08 6.10
C ARG A 117 9.45 11.40 4.81
N ILE A 118 8.14 11.27 4.58
CA ILE A 118 7.59 10.66 3.36
C ILE A 118 8.19 11.26 2.08
N PRO A 119 8.38 12.58 1.92
CA PRO A 119 8.99 13.11 0.70
C PRO A 119 10.38 12.53 0.43
N LEU A 120 11.21 12.38 1.46
CA LEU A 120 12.53 11.76 1.32
C LEU A 120 12.42 10.26 0.97
N VAL A 121 11.50 9.54 1.64
CA VAL A 121 11.26 8.12 1.37
C VAL A 121 10.81 7.91 -0.07
N LEU A 122 9.88 8.72 -0.57
CA LEU A 122 9.41 8.65 -1.95
C LEU A 122 10.52 9.01 -2.95
N TYR A 123 11.35 9.98 -2.62
CA TYR A 123 12.48 10.35 -3.47
C TYR A 123 13.50 9.22 -3.60
N LEU A 124 13.86 8.56 -2.50
CA LEU A 124 14.87 7.51 -2.47
C LEU A 124 14.35 6.13 -2.95
N LEU A 125 13.08 5.81 -2.65
CA LEU A 125 12.52 4.49 -2.85
C LEU A 125 11.35 4.47 -3.84
N GLY A 126 11.08 5.58 -4.49
CA GLY A 126 10.07 5.65 -5.55
C GLY A 126 10.45 4.74 -6.72
N ALA A 127 9.57 3.82 -7.09
CA ALA A 127 9.85 2.83 -8.12
C ALA A 127 9.80 3.42 -9.53
N SER A 128 8.75 4.17 -9.86
CA SER A 128 8.58 4.81 -11.17
C SER A 128 7.51 5.90 -11.12
N PRO A 129 7.71 7.03 -11.82
CA PRO A 129 6.68 8.02 -12.05
C PRO A 129 5.82 7.73 -13.29
N SER A 130 6.03 6.60 -13.98
CA SER A 130 5.38 6.29 -15.25
C SER A 130 4.37 5.16 -15.15
N VAL A 131 3.40 5.17 -16.07
CA VAL A 131 2.31 4.20 -16.14
C VAL A 131 1.88 4.03 -17.61
N CYS A 132 1.43 2.82 -17.98
CA CYS A 132 0.80 2.64 -19.28
C CYS A 132 -0.48 3.48 -19.38
N ARG A 133 -0.70 4.14 -20.51
CA ARG A 133 -1.91 4.92 -20.79
C ARG A 133 -3.20 4.14 -20.48
N CYS A 134 -3.19 2.83 -20.70
CA CYS A 134 -4.36 1.98 -20.46
C CYS A 134 -4.87 2.02 -18.99
N PHE A 135 -4.03 2.36 -18.01
CA PHE A 135 -4.43 2.48 -16.61
C PHE A 135 -5.11 3.80 -16.26
N VAL A 136 -4.98 4.82 -17.11
CA VAL A 136 -5.47 6.17 -16.85
C VAL A 136 -6.52 6.63 -17.89
N SER A 137 -6.78 5.84 -18.91
CA SER A 137 -7.84 6.12 -19.90
C SER A 137 -9.20 6.30 -19.21
N GLY A 138 -9.89 7.38 -19.55
CA GLY A 138 -11.21 7.71 -19.00
C GLY A 138 -11.18 8.25 -17.56
N ARG A 139 -10.02 8.59 -17.02
CA ARG A 139 -9.85 9.19 -15.69
C ARG A 139 -9.23 10.58 -15.80
N GLU A 140 -9.59 11.46 -14.88
CA GLU A 140 -8.88 12.73 -14.71
C GLU A 140 -7.49 12.47 -14.13
N HIS A 141 -6.47 13.03 -14.77
CA HIS A 141 -5.08 12.93 -14.32
C HIS A 141 -4.26 14.11 -14.80
N ASN A 142 -3.15 14.37 -14.13
CA ASN A 142 -2.16 15.40 -14.46
C ASN A 142 -0.88 14.84 -15.08
N LEU A 143 -0.93 13.61 -15.61
CA LEU A 143 0.19 12.98 -16.27
C LEU A 143 0.39 13.56 -17.68
N GLN A 144 1.64 13.58 -18.11
CA GLN A 144 2.05 13.90 -19.46
C GLN A 144 2.45 12.65 -20.24
N GLU A 145 2.39 12.71 -21.57
CA GLU A 145 2.88 11.62 -22.38
C GLU A 145 4.40 11.69 -22.51
N LEU A 146 5.09 10.61 -22.12
CA LEU A 146 6.54 10.48 -22.25
C LEU A 146 6.92 9.97 -23.63
N VAL A 147 6.31 8.85 -24.01
CA VAL A 147 6.37 8.20 -25.33
C VAL A 147 5.02 7.60 -25.63
N LYS A 148 4.75 7.24 -26.88
CA LYS A 148 3.47 6.66 -27.29
C LYS A 148 3.02 5.52 -26.37
N GLY A 149 1.92 5.71 -25.69
CA GLY A 149 1.33 4.73 -24.77
C GLY A 149 1.87 4.73 -23.34
N THR A 150 2.86 5.57 -23.02
CA THR A 150 3.40 5.72 -21.66
C THR A 150 3.16 7.13 -21.16
N MET A 151 2.49 7.21 -20.02
CA MET A 151 2.24 8.47 -19.29
C MET A 151 3.21 8.56 -18.11
N TYR A 152 3.57 9.77 -17.70
CA TYR A 152 4.43 9.99 -16.53
C TYR A 152 4.02 11.23 -15.74
N LEU A 153 4.38 11.26 -14.47
CA LEU A 153 4.20 12.41 -13.60
C LEU A 153 5.50 13.23 -13.61
N PRO A 154 5.49 14.46 -14.17
CA PRO A 154 6.68 15.31 -14.19
C PRO A 154 7.20 15.62 -12.78
N HIS A 155 8.51 15.68 -12.63
CA HIS A 155 9.19 16.00 -11.37
C HIS A 155 8.91 15.04 -10.21
N ALA A 156 8.39 13.85 -10.49
CA ALA A 156 8.11 12.82 -9.49
C ALA A 156 9.06 11.63 -9.64
N THR A 157 9.30 10.93 -8.54
CA THR A 157 10.05 9.66 -8.51
C THR A 157 9.11 8.46 -8.36
N ALA A 158 7.85 8.70 -8.05
CA ALA A 158 6.81 7.69 -7.93
C ALA A 158 5.43 8.26 -8.28
N LEU A 159 4.56 7.44 -8.87
CA LEU A 159 3.14 7.78 -9.08
C LEU A 159 2.40 8.08 -7.77
N ARG A 160 2.90 7.59 -6.64
CA ARG A 160 2.36 7.88 -5.31
C ARG A 160 2.41 9.37 -4.94
N MET A 161 3.27 10.15 -5.60
CA MET A 161 3.34 11.61 -5.42
C MET A 161 2.19 12.35 -6.14
N GLY A 162 1.45 11.67 -6.99
CA GLY A 162 0.27 12.18 -7.69
C GLY A 162 -1.05 11.74 -7.07
N ASN A 163 -2.12 11.89 -7.84
CA ASN A 163 -3.50 11.54 -7.46
C ASN A 163 -3.95 10.15 -7.94
N LEU A 164 -3.04 9.35 -8.52
CA LEU A 164 -3.33 8.00 -8.98
C LEU A 164 -3.21 6.95 -7.88
N GLY A 165 -3.92 5.85 -8.06
CA GLY A 165 -3.90 4.69 -7.16
C GLY A 165 -4.97 4.72 -6.09
N TYR A 166 -4.81 3.84 -5.10
CA TYR A 166 -5.74 3.74 -3.98
C TYR A 166 -5.56 4.94 -3.04
N GLN A 167 -6.51 5.87 -3.09
CA GLN A 167 -6.54 7.03 -2.21
C GLN A 167 -7.81 7.01 -1.36
N ASN A 168 -7.67 7.30 -0.09
CA ASN A 168 -8.81 7.47 0.80
C ASN A 168 -9.10 8.97 0.99
N SER A 169 -9.92 9.52 0.10
CA SER A 169 -10.36 10.92 0.19
C SER A 169 -11.18 11.19 1.47
N ALA A 170 -11.90 10.18 1.96
CA ALA A 170 -12.67 10.29 3.20
C ALA A 170 -11.79 10.59 4.41
N GLN A 171 -10.60 10.00 4.51
CA GLN A 171 -9.66 10.28 5.61
C GLN A 171 -9.24 11.74 5.68
N ARG A 172 -9.12 12.44 4.55
CA ARG A 172 -8.79 13.87 4.52
C ARG A 172 -9.93 14.73 5.03
N GLN A 173 -11.18 14.31 4.82
CA GLN A 173 -12.37 15.05 5.24
C GLN A 173 -12.70 14.84 6.72
N LEU A 174 -12.29 13.71 7.30
CA LEU A 174 -12.59 13.35 8.69
C LEU A 174 -11.68 14.03 9.72
N GLY A 175 -10.68 14.83 9.31
CA GLY A 175 -9.79 15.52 10.24
C GLY A 175 -8.99 14.58 11.15
N ILE A 176 -8.75 13.34 10.72
CA ILE A 176 -8.04 12.32 11.50
C ILE A 176 -6.62 12.80 11.81
N HIS A 177 -6.27 12.80 13.08
CA HIS A 177 -4.92 13.14 13.53
C HIS A 177 -4.22 11.94 14.19
N TYR A 178 -2.91 11.98 14.18
CA TYR A 178 -2.05 10.90 14.73
C TYR A 178 -1.36 11.35 16.03
N ASN A 179 -2.06 12.07 16.90
CA ASN A 179 -1.49 12.53 18.15
C ASN A 179 -1.49 11.42 19.22
N ASP A 180 -2.61 10.73 19.34
CA ASP A 180 -2.83 9.65 20.28
C ASP A 180 -3.90 8.68 19.76
N LEU A 181 -4.01 7.51 20.42
CA LEU A 181 -4.96 6.47 20.03
C LEU A 181 -6.43 6.88 20.20
N THR A 182 -6.73 7.57 21.27
CA THR A 182 -8.11 7.97 21.60
C THR A 182 -8.66 8.94 20.54
N GLY A 183 -7.89 9.98 20.23
CA GLY A 183 -8.25 10.96 19.21
C GLY A 183 -8.32 10.36 17.81
N TYR A 184 -7.40 9.43 17.50
CA TYR A 184 -7.45 8.68 16.24
C TYR A 184 -8.73 7.85 16.10
N LEU A 185 -9.10 7.09 17.13
CA LEU A 185 -10.33 6.28 17.15
C LEU A 185 -11.61 7.14 17.10
N ALA A 186 -11.60 8.29 17.77
CA ALA A 186 -12.71 9.24 17.71
C ALA A 186 -12.91 9.82 16.31
N GLY A 187 -11.83 10.05 15.57
CA GLY A 187 -11.88 10.54 14.19
C GLY A 187 -12.35 9.51 13.16
N ILE A 188 -12.33 8.20 13.49
CA ILE A 188 -12.77 7.13 12.58
C ILE A 188 -14.26 6.76 12.80
N ARG A 189 -14.79 7.02 13.98
CA ARG A 189 -16.21 6.77 14.33
C ARG A 189 -17.13 7.84 13.76
#